data_e7ecd5a800e51375b869a241fbec9c60
#
_entry.id   e7ecd5a800e51375b869a241fbec9c60
#
_cell.length_a   1.000
_cell.length_b   1.000
_cell.length_c   1.000
_cell.angle_alpha   90.00
_cell.angle_beta   90.00
_cell.angle_gamma   90.00
#
_symmetry.space_group_name_H-M   'P 1'
#
loop_
_entity.id
_entity.type
_entity.pdbx_description
1 polymer ?
#
loop_
_entity_poly.entity_id
_entity_poly.type
_entity_poly.pdbx_seq_one_letter_code
_entity_poly.pdbx_strand_id
1 'polypeptide(L)'
;AGTYCIVASGRGPTDRELDHITSAVKDIKDQYNMRICACLGLLSPEQAERLKQAGVDRYNHNINTSEQHHHNITTSHTYEDRVTTIDHVKQAGISPCSGVIVGMKETKEDVVQTARALKALDADSIPVNFLHAIDGTKLEGVHELNPSYCLKVLCLFRFINPTKEIRISRGREVNLRSLQPLGLYPANS
;
A
#
# COMPACT_ATOMS: atom_id res chain seq x y z
N ALA A 1 18.13 9.81 -1.34
CA ALA A 1 17.01 8.89 -1.05
C ALA A 1 17.53 7.47 -0.91
N GLY A 2 16.99 6.68 0.04
CA GLY A 2 17.42 5.28 0.25
C GLY A 2 16.60 4.25 -0.54
N THR A 3 15.49 4.68 -1.16
CA THR A 3 14.59 3.80 -1.92
C THR A 3 14.12 4.51 -3.18
N TYR A 4 14.14 3.81 -4.30
CA TYR A 4 13.55 4.23 -5.56
C TYR A 4 12.27 3.43 -5.81
N CYS A 5 11.17 4.12 -6.19
CA CYS A 5 9.88 3.47 -6.45
C CYS A 5 9.56 3.48 -7.94
N ILE A 6 9.30 2.30 -8.50
CA ILE A 6 8.82 2.11 -9.87
C ILE A 6 7.32 1.85 -9.80
N VAL A 7 6.52 2.69 -10.45
CA VAL A 7 5.06 2.62 -10.40
C VAL A 7 4.52 2.58 -11.82
N ALA A 8 3.67 1.61 -12.10
CA ALA A 8 2.88 1.55 -13.32
C ALA A 8 1.39 1.48 -12.99
N SER A 9 0.57 2.13 -13.81
CA SER A 9 -0.89 2.03 -13.75
C SER A 9 -1.36 0.84 -14.58
N GLY A 10 -2.40 0.17 -14.12
CA GLY A 10 -2.98 -0.98 -14.84
C GLY A 10 -3.35 -2.12 -13.90
N ARG A 11 -3.97 -3.15 -14.45
CA ARG A 11 -4.35 -4.34 -13.66
C ARG A 11 -3.12 -5.15 -13.22
N GLY A 12 -2.14 -5.28 -14.08
CA GLY A 12 -0.88 -5.99 -13.88
C GLY A 12 0.05 -5.81 -15.08
N PRO A 13 1.36 -6.07 -14.95
CA PRO A 13 2.30 -5.88 -16.04
C PRO A 13 2.16 -6.97 -17.10
N THR A 14 2.31 -6.60 -18.35
CA THR A 14 2.55 -7.53 -19.45
C THR A 14 3.99 -8.04 -19.40
N ASP A 15 4.29 -9.15 -20.09
CA ASP A 15 5.66 -9.69 -20.13
C ASP A 15 6.65 -8.68 -20.70
N ARG A 16 6.27 -7.95 -21.75
CA ARG A 16 7.10 -6.90 -22.34
C ARG A 16 7.40 -5.75 -21.37
N GLU A 17 6.41 -5.30 -20.60
CA GLU A 17 6.59 -4.28 -19.57
C GLU A 17 7.51 -4.80 -18.47
N LEU A 18 7.32 -6.07 -18.08
CA LEU A 18 8.12 -6.71 -17.04
C LEU A 18 9.59 -6.85 -17.50
N ASP A 19 9.85 -7.17 -18.77
CA ASP A 19 11.21 -7.19 -19.35
C ASP A 19 11.89 -5.83 -19.22
N HIS A 20 11.21 -4.76 -19.60
CA HIS A 20 11.75 -3.40 -19.47
C HIS A 20 12.02 -3.02 -18.00
N ILE A 21 11.06 -3.33 -17.10
CA ILE A 21 11.18 -3.02 -15.68
C ILE A 21 12.35 -3.80 -15.05
N THR A 22 12.47 -5.09 -15.32
CA THR A 22 13.54 -5.92 -14.77
C THR A 22 14.93 -5.51 -15.28
N SER A 23 15.04 -5.08 -16.55
CA SER A 23 16.26 -4.49 -17.07
C SER A 23 16.61 -3.20 -16.34
N ALA A 24 15.67 -2.26 -16.22
CA ALA A 24 15.88 -1.01 -15.52
C ALA A 24 16.24 -1.20 -14.03
N VAL A 25 15.64 -2.18 -13.37
CA VAL A 25 15.98 -2.53 -11.96
C VAL A 25 17.44 -2.94 -11.85
N LYS A 26 17.93 -3.82 -12.76
CA LYS A 26 19.33 -4.26 -12.77
C LYS A 26 20.27 -3.07 -13.00
N ASP A 27 19.98 -2.22 -13.99
CA ASP A 27 20.79 -1.04 -14.29
C ASP A 27 20.88 -0.08 -13.09
N ILE A 28 19.77 0.11 -12.36
CA ILE A 28 19.76 0.95 -11.15
C ILE A 28 20.57 0.30 -10.03
N LYS A 29 20.43 -1.01 -9.82
CA LYS A 29 21.18 -1.74 -8.79
C LYS A 29 22.69 -1.74 -9.05
N ASP A 30 23.10 -1.82 -10.30
CA ASP A 30 24.51 -1.78 -10.70
C ASP A 30 25.15 -0.39 -10.50
N GLN A 31 24.35 0.68 -10.70
CA GLN A 31 24.85 2.05 -10.63
C GLN A 31 24.67 2.71 -9.25
N TYR A 32 23.66 2.29 -8.47
CA TYR A 32 23.25 2.96 -7.24
C TYR A 32 22.99 1.99 -6.10
N ASN A 33 23.49 2.28 -4.93
CA ASN A 33 23.18 1.54 -3.71
C ASN A 33 21.80 1.96 -3.16
N MET A 34 20.73 1.59 -3.86
CA MET A 34 19.36 1.94 -3.49
C MET A 34 18.48 0.70 -3.36
N ARG A 35 17.53 0.74 -2.44
CA ARG A 35 16.43 -0.23 -2.42
C ARG A 35 15.44 0.09 -3.53
N ILE A 36 14.91 -0.95 -4.18
CA ILE A 36 13.90 -0.81 -5.24
C ILE A 36 12.55 -1.29 -4.70
N CYS A 37 11.56 -0.40 -4.76
CA CYS A 37 10.16 -0.73 -4.50
C CYS A 37 9.39 -0.72 -5.82
N ALA A 38 8.65 -1.78 -6.13
CA ALA A 38 7.80 -1.84 -7.32
C ALA A 38 6.31 -1.81 -6.93
N CYS A 39 5.47 -1.19 -7.78
CA CYS A 39 4.02 -1.13 -7.65
C CYS A 39 3.43 -1.25 -9.06
N LEU A 40 3.12 -2.47 -9.50
CA LEU A 40 2.80 -2.79 -10.90
C LEU A 40 1.41 -3.44 -11.06
N GLY A 41 0.60 -3.49 -9.99
CA GLY A 41 -0.69 -4.15 -9.99
C GLY A 41 -0.64 -5.60 -9.52
N LEU A 42 -1.50 -6.47 -10.07
CA LEU A 42 -1.56 -7.90 -9.75
C LEU A 42 -0.36 -8.63 -10.37
N LEU A 43 0.17 -9.62 -9.65
CA LEU A 43 1.30 -10.43 -10.12
C LEU A 43 0.97 -11.92 -10.08
N SER A 44 1.45 -12.66 -11.08
CA SER A 44 1.58 -14.11 -11.00
C SER A 44 2.80 -14.50 -10.15
N PRO A 45 2.90 -15.77 -9.70
CA PRO A 45 4.10 -16.29 -9.02
C PRO A 45 5.38 -16.08 -9.84
N GLU A 46 5.32 -16.39 -11.15
CA GLU A 46 6.44 -16.28 -12.07
C GLU A 46 6.89 -14.80 -12.23
N GLN A 47 5.93 -13.87 -12.29
CA GLN A 47 6.24 -12.45 -12.38
C GLN A 47 6.90 -11.93 -11.09
N ALA A 48 6.43 -12.38 -9.92
CA ALA A 48 7.04 -12.05 -8.64
C ALA A 48 8.49 -12.57 -8.56
N GLU A 49 8.72 -13.80 -8.97
CA GLU A 49 10.05 -14.40 -9.00
C GLU A 49 11.00 -13.65 -9.95
N ARG A 50 10.54 -13.25 -11.15
CA ARG A 50 11.34 -12.43 -12.09
C ARG A 50 11.73 -11.08 -11.49
N LEU A 51 10.82 -10.42 -10.77
CA LEU A 51 11.12 -9.16 -10.07
C LEU A 51 12.15 -9.38 -8.96
N LYS A 52 12.05 -10.46 -8.19
CA LYS A 52 13.04 -10.82 -7.17
C LYS A 52 14.42 -11.03 -7.77
N GLN A 53 14.53 -11.82 -8.82
CA GLN A 53 15.78 -12.09 -9.53
C GLN A 53 16.42 -10.83 -10.14
N ALA A 54 15.59 -9.86 -10.52
CA ALA A 54 16.07 -8.56 -10.99
C ALA A 54 16.62 -7.66 -9.87
N GLY A 55 16.29 -7.95 -8.60
CA GLY A 55 16.77 -7.18 -7.45
C GLY A 55 15.72 -6.25 -6.82
N VAL A 56 14.41 -6.49 -7.07
CA VAL A 56 13.36 -5.77 -6.36
C VAL A 56 13.36 -6.18 -4.88
N ASP A 57 13.47 -5.20 -3.99
CA ASP A 57 13.54 -5.43 -2.54
C ASP A 57 12.16 -5.42 -1.90
N ARG A 58 11.23 -4.59 -2.40
CA ARG A 58 9.90 -4.39 -1.85
C ARG A 58 8.85 -4.29 -2.95
N TYR A 59 7.66 -4.83 -2.72
CA TYR A 59 6.52 -4.67 -3.62
C TYR A 59 5.35 -4.03 -2.90
N ASN A 60 4.81 -2.95 -3.48
CA ASN A 60 3.64 -2.26 -2.94
C ASN A 60 2.37 -2.75 -3.66
N HIS A 61 1.49 -3.37 -2.88
CA HIS A 61 0.15 -3.73 -3.33
C HIS A 61 -0.85 -3.60 -2.18
N ASN A 62 -1.56 -2.48 -2.14
CA ASN A 62 -2.47 -2.16 -1.04
C ASN A 62 -3.73 -3.02 -1.07
N ILE A 63 -4.21 -3.50 0.08
CA ILE A 63 -5.55 -4.09 0.20
C ILE A 63 -6.64 -3.01 0.19
N ASN A 64 -6.28 -1.77 0.50
CA ASN A 64 -7.07 -0.54 0.52
C ASN A 64 -8.11 -0.46 1.65
N THR A 65 -8.91 -1.48 1.89
CA THR A 65 -9.99 -1.52 2.87
C THR A 65 -10.26 -2.96 3.33
N SER A 66 -11.30 -3.18 4.16
CA SER A 66 -11.74 -4.52 4.55
C SER A 66 -12.28 -5.32 3.37
N GLU A 67 -12.28 -6.64 3.49
CA GLU A 67 -12.89 -7.54 2.51
C GLU A 67 -14.36 -7.19 2.28
N GLN A 68 -15.12 -6.95 3.37
CA GLN A 68 -16.55 -6.64 3.32
C GLN A 68 -16.84 -5.33 2.58
N HIS A 69 -15.99 -4.31 2.72
CA HIS A 69 -16.18 -3.00 2.09
C HIS A 69 -15.60 -2.93 0.67
N HIS A 70 -14.72 -3.85 0.29
CA HIS A 70 -13.96 -3.80 -0.97
C HIS A 70 -14.84 -3.71 -2.21
N HIS A 71 -15.96 -4.44 -2.27
CA HIS A 71 -16.89 -4.42 -3.42
C HIS A 71 -17.57 -3.05 -3.64
N ASN A 72 -17.66 -2.22 -2.60
CA ASN A 72 -18.20 -0.84 -2.71
C ASN A 72 -17.20 0.11 -3.39
N ILE A 73 -15.91 -0.21 -3.38
CA ILE A 73 -14.84 0.67 -3.84
C ILE A 73 -14.40 0.32 -5.27
N THR A 74 -14.33 -0.96 -5.60
CA THR A 74 -13.85 -1.40 -6.91
C THR A 74 -14.62 -2.62 -7.43
N THR A 75 -14.74 -2.67 -8.76
CA THR A 75 -15.38 -3.78 -9.49
C THR A 75 -14.44 -4.46 -10.49
N SER A 76 -13.23 -3.93 -10.67
CA SER A 76 -12.27 -4.42 -11.68
C SER A 76 -11.45 -5.63 -11.20
N HIS A 77 -11.39 -5.88 -9.90
CA HIS A 77 -10.69 -7.00 -9.26
C HIS A 77 -11.27 -7.24 -7.87
N THR A 78 -11.05 -8.43 -7.35
CA THR A 78 -11.55 -8.85 -6.03
C THR A 78 -10.57 -8.50 -4.91
N TYR A 79 -11.01 -8.59 -3.66
CA TYR A 79 -10.14 -8.52 -2.49
C TYR A 79 -9.12 -9.67 -2.50
N GLU A 80 -9.58 -10.87 -2.85
CA GLU A 80 -8.76 -12.08 -2.95
C GLU A 80 -7.63 -11.94 -3.99
N ASP A 81 -7.89 -11.30 -5.15
CA ASP A 81 -6.83 -11.01 -6.13
C ASP A 81 -5.67 -10.21 -5.50
N ARG A 82 -5.99 -9.29 -4.58
CA ARG A 82 -4.98 -8.49 -3.88
C ARG A 82 -4.21 -9.30 -2.85
N VAL A 83 -4.91 -10.09 -2.06
CA VAL A 83 -4.31 -10.98 -1.06
C VAL A 83 -3.37 -11.97 -1.75
N THR A 84 -3.85 -12.64 -2.80
CA THR A 84 -3.07 -13.59 -3.60
C THR A 84 -1.79 -12.95 -4.17
N THR A 85 -1.86 -11.70 -4.65
CA THR A 85 -0.67 -10.99 -5.12
C THR A 85 0.35 -10.77 -3.99
N ILE A 86 -0.10 -10.41 -2.79
CA ILE A 86 0.78 -10.25 -1.62
C ILE A 86 1.45 -11.58 -1.26
N ASP A 87 0.71 -12.68 -1.32
CA ASP A 87 1.25 -14.02 -1.05
C ASP A 87 2.30 -14.42 -2.09
N HIS A 88 2.07 -14.18 -3.39
CA HIS A 88 3.08 -14.41 -4.43
C HIS A 88 4.37 -13.61 -4.19
N VAL A 89 4.23 -12.35 -3.80
CA VAL A 89 5.34 -11.46 -3.44
C VAL A 89 6.15 -12.03 -2.27
N LYS A 90 5.48 -12.50 -1.21
CA LYS A 90 6.13 -13.10 -0.04
C LYS A 90 6.83 -14.41 -0.39
N GLN A 91 6.17 -15.29 -1.17
CA GLN A 91 6.74 -16.56 -1.61
C GLN A 91 8.01 -16.37 -2.43
N ALA A 92 8.06 -15.33 -3.26
CA ALA A 92 9.26 -14.93 -3.99
C ALA A 92 10.35 -14.28 -3.10
N GLY A 93 10.11 -14.07 -1.80
CA GLY A 93 11.06 -13.44 -0.88
C GLY A 93 11.23 -11.94 -1.08
N ILE A 94 10.21 -11.26 -1.63
CA ILE A 94 10.14 -9.80 -1.72
C ILE A 94 9.37 -9.26 -0.50
N SER A 95 9.87 -8.19 0.12
CA SER A 95 9.21 -7.55 1.27
C SER A 95 7.84 -6.96 0.88
N PRO A 96 6.72 -7.40 1.50
CA PRO A 96 5.40 -6.90 1.17
C PRO A 96 5.16 -5.53 1.80
N CYS A 97 4.75 -4.56 0.97
CA CYS A 97 4.21 -3.28 1.39
C CYS A 97 2.73 -3.24 1.01
N SER A 98 1.87 -3.23 2.01
CA SER A 98 0.42 -3.20 1.76
C SER A 98 -0.25 -2.27 2.76
N GLY A 99 -1.11 -1.41 2.26
CA GLY A 99 -1.73 -0.37 3.06
C GLY A 99 -3.21 -0.18 2.81
N VAL A 100 -3.70 0.92 3.35
CA VAL A 100 -5.11 1.28 3.43
C VAL A 100 -5.35 2.68 2.87
N ILE A 101 -6.58 2.93 2.43
CA ILE A 101 -7.12 4.27 2.23
C ILE A 101 -8.30 4.42 3.19
N VAL A 102 -8.21 5.35 4.11
CA VAL A 102 -9.26 5.63 5.11
C VAL A 102 -10.10 6.81 4.65
N GLY A 103 -11.41 6.74 4.88
CA GLY A 103 -12.37 7.79 4.52
C GLY A 103 -13.17 7.51 3.26
N MET A 104 -13.19 6.26 2.78
CA MET A 104 -13.97 5.82 1.62
C MET A 104 -15.37 5.32 2.00
N LYS A 105 -16.00 5.90 3.03
CA LYS A 105 -17.30 5.51 3.61
C LYS A 105 -17.32 4.15 4.30
N GLU A 106 -16.17 3.60 4.63
CA GLU A 106 -16.04 2.40 5.44
C GLU A 106 -16.45 2.67 6.89
N THR A 107 -16.89 1.64 7.59
CA THR A 107 -17.18 1.71 9.02
C THR A 107 -15.90 1.68 9.86
N LYS A 108 -16.00 2.04 11.14
CA LYS A 108 -14.85 1.89 12.07
C LYS A 108 -14.43 0.44 12.24
N GLU A 109 -15.37 -0.49 12.17
CA GLU A 109 -15.08 -1.92 12.21
C GLU A 109 -14.29 -2.36 10.97
N ASP A 110 -14.61 -1.84 9.78
CA ASP A 110 -13.84 -2.11 8.56
C ASP A 110 -12.38 -1.66 8.71
N VAL A 111 -12.13 -0.51 9.37
CA VAL A 111 -10.76 -0.04 9.63
C VAL A 111 -10.02 -0.99 10.58
N VAL A 112 -10.68 -1.50 11.62
CA VAL A 112 -10.12 -2.51 12.54
C VAL A 112 -9.82 -3.81 11.81
N GLN A 113 -10.76 -4.31 11.00
CA GLN A 113 -10.59 -5.53 10.21
C GLN A 113 -9.44 -5.38 9.20
N THR A 114 -9.32 -4.22 8.55
CA THR A 114 -8.20 -3.94 7.64
C THR A 114 -6.85 -4.00 8.36
N ALA A 115 -6.75 -3.41 9.55
CA ALA A 115 -5.51 -3.45 10.35
C ALA A 115 -5.14 -4.89 10.78
N ARG A 116 -6.15 -5.71 11.13
CA ARG A 116 -5.97 -7.13 11.44
C ARG A 116 -5.58 -7.96 10.22
N ALA A 117 -6.21 -7.70 9.06
CA ALA A 117 -5.87 -8.36 7.81
C ALA A 117 -4.41 -8.10 7.42
N LEU A 118 -3.93 -6.86 7.51
CA LEU A 118 -2.54 -6.51 7.26
C LEU A 118 -1.55 -7.21 8.22
N LYS A 119 -1.96 -7.42 9.48
CA LYS A 119 -1.21 -8.23 10.44
C LYS A 119 -1.16 -9.70 10.02
N ALA A 120 -2.29 -10.26 9.61
CA ALA A 120 -2.37 -11.66 9.16
C ALA A 120 -1.55 -11.90 7.88
N LEU A 121 -1.56 -10.95 6.96
CA LEU A 121 -0.74 -10.94 5.74
C LEU A 121 0.75 -10.74 6.03
N ASP A 122 1.09 -10.38 7.27
CA ASP A 122 2.46 -10.11 7.70
C ASP A 122 3.15 -9.02 6.85
N ALA A 123 2.40 -7.96 6.51
CA ALA A 123 2.94 -6.84 5.74
C ALA A 123 4.08 -6.14 6.51
N ASP A 124 5.22 -5.94 5.87
CA ASP A 124 6.40 -5.31 6.51
C ASP A 124 6.25 -3.80 6.61
N SER A 125 5.59 -3.18 5.63
CA SER A 125 5.34 -1.75 5.58
C SER A 125 3.87 -1.49 5.28
N ILE A 126 3.25 -0.63 6.09
CA ILE A 126 1.82 -0.32 6.06
C ILE A 126 1.63 1.18 5.80
N PRO A 127 1.52 1.61 4.54
CA PRO A 127 1.16 2.98 4.21
C PRO A 127 -0.31 3.24 4.55
N VAL A 128 -0.56 4.19 5.45
CA VAL A 128 -1.89 4.68 5.79
C VAL A 128 -2.15 5.95 4.98
N ASN A 129 -3.06 5.85 4.03
CA ASN A 129 -3.52 6.97 3.23
C ASN A 129 -4.86 7.48 3.79
N PHE A 130 -5.08 8.78 3.71
CA PHE A 130 -6.35 9.42 4.04
C PHE A 130 -6.99 9.95 2.76
N LEU A 131 -8.27 9.67 2.56
CA LEU A 131 -8.96 10.08 1.35
C LEU A 131 -8.84 11.59 1.14
N HIS A 132 -8.47 11.97 -0.06
CA HIS A 132 -8.67 13.30 -0.62
C HIS A 132 -9.62 13.10 -1.80
N ALA A 133 -10.89 13.44 -1.61
CA ALA A 133 -11.90 13.29 -2.64
C ALA A 133 -11.54 14.13 -3.87
N ILE A 134 -11.74 13.56 -5.05
CA ILE A 134 -11.47 14.21 -6.34
C ILE A 134 -12.81 14.34 -7.08
N ASP A 135 -13.07 15.53 -7.62
CA ASP A 135 -14.27 15.81 -8.39
C ASP A 135 -14.36 14.89 -9.62
N GLY A 136 -15.56 14.49 -9.98
CA GLY A 136 -15.84 13.54 -11.07
C GLY A 136 -15.62 12.07 -10.70
N THR A 137 -15.25 11.73 -9.46
CA THR A 137 -15.15 10.34 -8.98
C THR A 137 -16.38 9.93 -8.17
N LYS A 138 -16.55 8.60 -7.94
CA LYS A 138 -17.62 8.07 -7.08
C LYS A 138 -17.55 8.57 -5.61
N LEU A 139 -16.40 9.07 -5.20
CA LEU A 139 -16.15 9.59 -3.85
C LEU A 139 -16.11 11.13 -3.81
N GLU A 140 -16.57 11.80 -4.87
CA GLU A 140 -16.70 13.25 -4.88
C GLU A 140 -17.52 13.74 -3.68
N GLY A 141 -17.07 14.83 -3.06
CA GLY A 141 -17.75 15.45 -1.91
C GLY A 141 -17.64 14.67 -0.58
N VAL A 142 -16.93 13.56 -0.52
CA VAL A 142 -16.71 12.83 0.73
C VAL A 142 -15.64 13.51 1.58
N HIS A 143 -16.04 14.11 2.72
CA HIS A 143 -15.19 14.87 3.64
C HIS A 143 -15.45 14.48 5.09
N GLU A 144 -15.50 13.18 5.39
CA GLU A 144 -15.86 12.66 6.72
C GLU A 144 -14.68 12.62 7.70
N LEU A 145 -13.44 12.74 7.20
CA LEU A 145 -12.25 12.67 8.02
C LEU A 145 -12.01 13.97 8.79
N ASN A 146 -11.52 13.80 10.02
CA ASN A 146 -11.01 14.91 10.83
C ASN A 146 -9.66 14.53 11.45
N PRO A 147 -8.83 15.53 11.87
CA PRO A 147 -7.47 15.27 12.33
C PRO A 147 -7.38 14.30 13.52
N SER A 148 -8.30 14.40 14.47
CA SER A 148 -8.33 13.53 15.66
C SER A 148 -8.65 12.08 15.29
N TYR A 149 -9.56 11.86 14.34
CA TYR A 149 -9.86 10.52 13.85
C TYR A 149 -8.68 9.91 13.10
N CYS A 150 -8.02 10.69 12.24
CA CYS A 150 -6.82 10.25 11.53
C CYS A 150 -5.70 9.82 12.49
N LEU A 151 -5.46 10.57 13.57
CA LEU A 151 -4.49 10.17 14.60
C LEU A 151 -4.91 8.88 15.31
N LYS A 152 -6.20 8.72 15.65
CA LYS A 152 -6.71 7.47 16.26
C LYS A 152 -6.49 6.27 15.34
N VAL A 153 -6.70 6.43 14.04
CA VAL A 153 -6.41 5.38 13.05
C VAL A 153 -4.93 5.02 13.06
N LEU A 154 -4.02 5.99 13.01
CA LEU A 154 -2.58 5.70 13.07
C LEU A 154 -2.19 4.96 14.35
N CYS A 155 -2.73 5.37 15.51
CA CYS A 155 -2.53 4.68 16.80
C CYS A 155 -3.07 3.24 16.74
N LEU A 156 -4.27 3.03 16.19
CA LEU A 156 -4.86 1.70 16.03
C LEU A 156 -3.96 0.77 15.20
N PHE A 157 -3.47 1.26 14.06
CA PHE A 157 -2.56 0.49 13.21
C PHE A 157 -1.27 0.15 13.94
N ARG A 158 -0.70 1.07 14.72
CA ARG A 158 0.48 0.81 15.55
C ARG A 158 0.20 -0.23 16.64
N PHE A 159 -0.92 -0.14 17.37
CA PHE A 159 -1.25 -1.12 18.40
C PHE A 159 -1.47 -2.53 17.85
N ILE A 160 -2.11 -2.65 16.69
CA ILE A 160 -2.35 -3.95 16.07
C ILE A 160 -1.06 -4.51 15.43
N ASN A 161 -0.21 -3.64 14.86
CA ASN A 161 1.02 -3.97 14.14
C ASN A 161 2.25 -3.33 14.81
N PRO A 162 2.62 -3.71 16.04
CA PRO A 162 3.59 -2.96 16.85
C PRO A 162 5.02 -2.95 16.27
N THR A 163 5.40 -3.98 15.54
CA THR A 163 6.76 -4.15 14.99
C THR A 163 6.90 -3.76 13.53
N LYS A 164 5.77 -3.41 12.86
CA LYS A 164 5.77 -3.12 11.43
C LYS A 164 6.03 -1.64 11.15
N GLU A 165 6.50 -1.34 9.94
CA GLU A 165 6.70 0.03 9.47
C GLU A 165 5.34 0.67 9.15
N ILE A 166 4.85 1.56 10.01
CA ILE A 166 3.66 2.37 9.74
C ILE A 166 4.10 3.67 9.07
N ARG A 167 3.52 4.00 7.94
CA ARG A 167 3.84 5.20 7.17
C ARG A 167 2.63 6.07 6.98
N ILE A 168 2.75 7.37 7.29
CA ILE A 168 1.73 8.35 6.93
C ILE A 168 1.95 8.69 5.46
N SER A 169 0.97 8.34 4.62
CA SER A 169 1.12 8.50 3.19
C SER A 169 0.27 9.65 2.66
N ARG A 170 -0.44 9.47 1.56
CA ARG A 170 -1.19 10.53 0.88
C ARG A 170 -2.37 11.05 1.71
N GLY A 171 -2.76 12.29 1.46
CA GLY A 171 -3.90 12.95 2.08
C GLY A 171 -3.64 13.49 3.50
N ARG A 172 -2.43 13.33 4.03
CA ARG A 172 -2.07 13.79 5.38
C ARG A 172 -2.19 15.31 5.55
N GLU A 173 -1.81 16.07 4.54
CA GLU A 173 -1.83 17.54 4.59
C GLU A 173 -3.26 18.06 4.80
N VAL A 174 -4.21 17.49 4.06
CA VAL A 174 -5.62 17.88 4.09
C VAL A 174 -6.31 17.40 5.37
N ASN A 175 -6.01 16.16 5.80
CA ASN A 175 -6.74 15.48 6.85
C ASN A 175 -6.12 15.62 8.25
N LEU A 176 -4.80 15.61 8.39
CA LEU A 176 -4.13 15.85 9.68
C LEU A 176 -3.90 17.32 9.97
N ARG A 177 -3.77 18.17 8.95
CA ARG A 177 -3.57 19.63 9.08
C ARG A 177 -2.41 19.94 10.04
N SER A 178 -2.63 20.78 11.06
CA SER A 178 -1.64 21.15 12.08
C SER A 178 -1.24 19.99 13.01
N LEU A 179 -1.97 18.88 13.00
CA LEU A 179 -1.66 17.70 13.82
C LEU A 179 -0.70 16.71 13.13
N GLN A 180 -0.18 17.01 11.93
CA GLN A 180 0.76 16.14 11.22
C GLN A 180 1.97 15.73 12.08
N PRO A 181 2.63 16.62 12.87
CA PRO A 181 3.76 16.22 13.69
C PRO A 181 3.42 15.15 14.74
N LEU A 182 2.18 15.13 15.25
CA LEU A 182 1.73 14.13 16.21
C LEU A 182 1.61 12.73 15.57
N GLY A 183 1.45 12.66 14.25
CA GLY A 183 1.44 11.39 13.53
C GLY A 183 2.75 10.61 13.63
N LEU A 184 3.87 11.29 13.90
CA LEU A 184 5.19 10.66 14.04
C LEU A 184 5.35 9.87 15.35
N TYR A 185 4.45 10.01 16.33
CA TYR A 185 4.44 9.14 17.51
C TYR A 185 4.00 7.71 17.19
N PRO A 186 2.88 7.48 16.48
CA PRO A 186 2.47 6.13 16.07
C PRO A 186 3.14 5.64 14.80
N ALA A 187 3.62 6.52 13.91
CA ALA A 187 4.18 6.15 12.61
C ALA A 187 5.70 6.33 12.57
N ASN A 188 6.35 5.62 11.64
CA ASN A 188 7.80 5.67 11.41
C ASN A 188 8.19 6.78 10.43
N SER A 189 7.28 7.22 9.58
CA SER A 189 7.50 8.27 8.58
C SER A 189 6.17 8.83 8.06
#